data_7e9b8517a853f4495793242a1a2c7c7d
#
_entry.id   7e9b8517a853f4495793242a1a2c7c7d
#
_cell.length_a   1.000
_cell.length_b   1.000
_cell.length_c   1.000
_cell.angle_alpha   90.00
_cell.angle_beta   90.00
_cell.angle_gamma   90.00
#
_symmetry.space_group_name_H-M   'P 1'
#
loop_
_entity.id
_entity.type
_entity.pdbx_description
1 polymer ?
#
loop_
_entity_poly.entity_id
_entity_poly.type
_entity_poly.pdbx_seq_one_letter_code
_entity_poly.pdbx_strand_id
1 'polypeptide(L)'
;PPDPNNYLLEGSRSRMLVDTCSTLNGNPYSRNPAFTGLDGIVLTHPHFDHAAGIDYFPEVPVCAHGDAARAINSGNDEVQLASAFGARPPERKVGRRLGDGESLGLGGVSFRVISTPGHCAGAICLYDGESKALVSGDTVFTGGAIPRFDFPSSDFGELIDSHEKLLQLEVNFILPGHGAVSGNGSAIIRNSLKSLRSVL
;
A
#
# COMPACT_ATOMS: atom_id res chain seq x y z
N PRO A 1 -2.91 -11.25 -11.99
CA PRO A 1 -2.67 -9.81 -12.15
C PRO A 1 -1.17 -9.53 -12.26
N PRO A 2 -0.77 -8.39 -12.84
CA PRO A 2 0.63 -7.98 -12.80
C PRO A 2 1.07 -7.72 -11.36
N ASP A 3 2.37 -7.91 -11.07
CA ASP A 3 2.94 -7.52 -9.79
C ASP A 3 2.70 -6.02 -9.54
N PRO A 4 2.51 -5.59 -8.28
CA PRO A 4 2.29 -4.21 -7.93
C PRO A 4 3.55 -3.36 -8.11
N ASN A 5 3.37 -2.06 -8.14
CA ASN A 5 4.47 -1.13 -8.03
C ASN A 5 5.09 -1.21 -6.64
N ASN A 6 6.41 -1.22 -6.59
CA ASN A 6 7.16 -1.09 -5.36
C ASN A 6 7.86 0.27 -5.34
N TYR A 7 7.82 0.98 -4.23
CA TYR A 7 8.44 2.29 -4.09
C TYR A 7 9.53 2.25 -3.05
N LEU A 8 10.70 2.80 -3.40
CA LEU A 8 11.77 2.99 -2.45
C LEU A 8 11.70 4.42 -1.92
N LEU A 9 11.44 4.55 -0.63
CA LEU A 9 11.44 5.82 0.08
C LEU A 9 12.82 6.02 0.70
N GLU A 10 13.51 7.10 0.36
CA GLU A 10 14.87 7.37 0.82
C GLU A 10 14.96 8.71 1.52
N GLY A 11 15.48 8.70 2.72
CA GLY A 11 15.90 9.87 3.46
C GLY A 11 17.37 9.79 3.86
N SER A 12 17.86 10.78 4.58
CA SER A 12 19.27 10.82 4.99
C SER A 12 19.65 9.79 6.07
N ARG A 13 18.67 9.15 6.70
CA ARG A 13 18.89 8.21 7.84
C ARG A 13 18.28 6.84 7.62
N SER A 14 17.32 6.70 6.71
CA SER A 14 16.59 5.45 6.57
C SER A 14 16.06 5.28 5.15
N ARG A 15 16.01 4.02 4.71
CA ARG A 15 15.49 3.58 3.41
C ARG A 15 14.41 2.54 3.65
N MET A 16 13.22 2.79 3.13
CA MET A 16 12.07 1.89 3.31
C MET A 16 11.51 1.48 1.96
N LEU A 17 11.22 0.20 1.82
CA LEU A 17 10.47 -0.33 0.67
C LEU A 17 8.98 -0.27 1.00
N VAL A 18 8.17 0.29 0.10
CA VAL A 18 6.71 0.24 0.18
C VAL A 18 6.21 -0.85 -0.75
N ASP A 19 5.48 -1.78 -0.16
CA ASP A 19 4.98 -3.01 -0.75
C ASP A 19 6.08 -3.91 -1.33
N THR A 20 5.71 -5.14 -1.58
CA THR A 20 6.53 -6.15 -2.20
C THR A 20 5.76 -6.77 -3.38
N CYS A 21 6.39 -7.66 -4.13
CA CYS A 21 5.72 -8.37 -5.20
C CYS A 21 5.01 -9.64 -4.70
N SER A 22 4.24 -10.26 -5.58
CA SER A 22 3.88 -11.67 -5.42
C SER A 22 5.12 -12.56 -5.51
N THR A 23 5.04 -13.76 -4.95
CA THR A 23 6.15 -14.75 -5.05
C THR A 23 6.03 -15.65 -6.27
N LEU A 24 5.04 -15.43 -7.12
CA LEU A 24 4.69 -16.34 -8.24
C LEU A 24 5.73 -16.34 -9.35
N ASN A 25 6.40 -15.20 -9.57
CA ASN A 25 7.39 -15.02 -10.65
C ASN A 25 8.85 -15.12 -10.15
N GLY A 26 9.06 -15.65 -8.95
CA GLY A 26 10.37 -15.73 -8.30
C GLY A 26 10.76 -14.47 -7.58
N ASN A 27 12.03 -14.37 -7.16
CA ASN A 27 12.56 -13.24 -6.38
C ASN A 27 13.13 -12.14 -7.30
N PRO A 28 12.41 -11.02 -7.53
CA PRO A 28 12.91 -9.94 -8.39
C PRO A 28 13.96 -9.06 -7.70
N TYR A 29 14.13 -9.19 -6.38
CA TYR A 29 14.99 -8.33 -5.56
C TYR A 29 16.44 -8.82 -5.49
N SER A 30 16.67 -10.12 -5.68
CA SER A 30 17.95 -10.80 -5.40
C SER A 30 19.14 -10.29 -6.20
N ARG A 31 18.91 -9.65 -7.35
CA ARG A 31 19.97 -9.13 -8.25
C ARG A 31 19.94 -7.63 -8.43
N ASN A 32 19.05 -6.94 -7.72
CA ASN A 32 18.93 -5.49 -7.85
C ASN A 32 19.49 -4.82 -6.59
N PRO A 33 20.63 -4.11 -6.69
CA PRO A 33 21.27 -3.45 -5.55
C PRO A 33 20.41 -2.35 -4.92
N ALA A 34 19.39 -1.84 -5.61
CA ALA A 34 18.47 -0.86 -5.02
C ALA A 34 17.75 -1.39 -3.78
N PHE A 35 17.59 -2.70 -3.65
CA PHE A 35 16.91 -3.32 -2.51
C PHE A 35 17.86 -3.85 -1.42
N THR A 36 19.12 -3.44 -1.44
CA THR A 36 20.07 -3.73 -0.37
C THR A 36 20.08 -2.62 0.68
N GLY A 37 20.35 -2.96 1.95
CA GLY A 37 20.43 -1.98 3.03
C GLY A 37 19.12 -1.28 3.34
N LEU A 38 18.00 -2.00 3.23
CA LEU A 38 16.69 -1.51 3.66
C LEU A 38 16.60 -1.54 5.18
N ASP A 39 16.11 -0.46 5.77
CA ASP A 39 15.84 -0.35 7.21
C ASP A 39 14.42 -0.82 7.57
N GLY A 40 13.54 -0.97 6.57
CA GLY A 40 12.20 -1.47 6.80
C GLY A 40 11.39 -1.66 5.51
N ILE A 41 10.29 -2.38 5.66
CA ILE A 41 9.24 -2.54 4.65
C ILE A 41 7.95 -2.00 5.23
N VAL A 42 7.23 -1.18 4.46
CA VAL A 42 5.87 -0.72 4.80
C VAL A 42 4.91 -1.37 3.83
N LEU A 43 3.92 -2.08 4.34
CA LEU A 43 2.84 -2.63 3.51
C LEU A 43 1.66 -1.66 3.51
N THR A 44 1.20 -1.29 2.32
CA THR A 44 0.00 -0.46 2.17
C THR A 44 -1.25 -1.22 2.57
N HIS A 45 -1.28 -2.52 2.33
CA HIS A 45 -2.40 -3.40 2.69
C HIS A 45 -1.97 -4.89 2.66
N PRO A 46 -2.81 -5.82 3.15
CA PRO A 46 -2.41 -7.21 3.37
C PRO A 46 -2.55 -8.13 2.15
N HIS A 47 -3.03 -7.68 0.98
CA HIS A 47 -3.23 -8.57 -0.15
C HIS A 47 -1.92 -9.23 -0.59
N PHE A 48 -2.05 -10.48 -1.05
CA PHE A 48 -0.92 -11.38 -1.34
C PHE A 48 0.08 -10.78 -2.31
N ASP A 49 -0.38 -10.15 -3.38
CA ASP A 49 0.48 -9.55 -4.39
C ASP A 49 1.32 -8.38 -3.85
N HIS A 50 0.88 -7.70 -2.78
CA HIS A 50 1.63 -6.63 -2.10
C HIS A 50 2.47 -7.12 -0.92
N ALA A 51 2.08 -8.23 -0.27
CA ALA A 51 2.68 -8.67 0.98
C ALA A 51 3.59 -9.89 0.86
N ALA A 52 3.39 -10.75 -0.14
CA ALA A 52 4.07 -12.05 -0.18
C ALA A 52 5.59 -11.95 -0.27
N GLY A 53 6.12 -10.96 -0.95
CA GLY A 53 7.56 -10.78 -1.12
C GLY A 53 8.32 -10.40 0.14
N ILE A 54 7.65 -10.15 1.29
CA ILE A 54 8.36 -9.92 2.55
C ILE A 54 9.23 -11.10 2.95
N ASP A 55 8.91 -12.31 2.52
CA ASP A 55 9.70 -13.51 2.77
C ASP A 55 11.08 -13.49 2.09
N TYR A 56 11.26 -12.64 1.07
CA TYR A 56 12.57 -12.42 0.45
C TYR A 56 13.53 -11.54 1.27
N PHE A 57 13.05 -10.94 2.37
CA PHE A 57 13.79 -10.01 3.20
C PHE A 57 13.83 -10.46 4.67
N PRO A 58 14.46 -11.60 5.00
CA PRO A 58 14.33 -12.24 6.30
C PRO A 58 14.74 -11.36 7.49
N GLU A 59 15.66 -10.42 7.30
CA GLU A 59 16.19 -9.57 8.38
C GLU A 59 15.57 -8.16 8.40
N VAL A 60 14.80 -7.77 7.37
CA VAL A 60 14.27 -6.41 7.26
C VAL A 60 12.97 -6.29 8.07
N PRO A 61 12.84 -5.36 9.02
CA PRO A 61 11.60 -5.16 9.76
C PRO A 61 10.41 -4.82 8.86
N VAL A 62 9.24 -5.40 9.15
CA VAL A 62 8.00 -5.15 8.40
C VAL A 62 7.01 -4.40 9.27
N CYS A 63 6.43 -3.33 8.73
CA CYS A 63 5.36 -2.56 9.35
C CYS A 63 4.14 -2.44 8.42
N ALA A 64 2.95 -2.38 9.04
CA ALA A 64 1.66 -2.25 8.36
C ALA A 64 0.61 -1.71 9.33
N HIS A 65 -0.54 -1.31 8.83
CA HIS A 65 -1.70 -0.99 9.69
C HIS A 65 -2.04 -2.16 10.64
N GLY A 66 -2.63 -1.84 11.78
CA GLY A 66 -2.95 -2.85 12.80
C GLY A 66 -3.82 -4.01 12.30
N ASP A 67 -4.80 -3.75 11.42
CA ASP A 67 -5.67 -4.79 10.84
C ASP A 67 -4.93 -5.63 9.80
N ALA A 68 -4.13 -4.99 8.93
CA ALA A 68 -3.28 -5.70 7.99
C ALA A 68 -2.26 -6.59 8.71
N ALA A 69 -1.61 -6.07 9.75
CA ALA A 69 -0.69 -6.84 10.60
C ALA A 69 -1.37 -8.05 11.25
N ARG A 70 -2.62 -7.90 11.69
CA ARG A 70 -3.41 -8.99 12.27
C ARG A 70 -3.70 -10.08 11.24
N ALA A 71 -4.14 -9.69 10.03
CA ALA A 71 -4.44 -10.62 8.95
C ALA A 71 -3.19 -11.40 8.51
N ILE A 72 -2.06 -10.72 8.31
CA ILE A 72 -0.80 -11.34 7.92
C ILE A 72 -0.29 -12.27 9.04
N ASN A 73 -0.28 -11.80 10.29
CA ASN A 73 0.27 -12.56 11.40
C ASN A 73 -0.56 -13.80 11.77
N SER A 74 -1.85 -13.81 11.47
CA SER A 74 -2.71 -14.98 11.65
C SER A 74 -2.76 -15.92 10.44
N GLY A 75 -2.20 -15.50 9.29
CA GLY A 75 -2.34 -16.25 8.04
C GLY A 75 -3.78 -16.24 7.51
N ASN A 76 -4.55 -15.19 7.79
CA ASN A 76 -5.94 -15.09 7.35
C ASN A 76 -6.01 -14.90 5.81
N ASP A 77 -6.28 -15.99 5.11
CA ASP A 77 -6.30 -16.03 3.65
C ASP A 77 -7.54 -15.33 3.05
N GLU A 78 -8.64 -15.23 3.75
CA GLU A 78 -9.82 -14.47 3.29
C GLU A 78 -9.49 -12.98 3.09
N VAL A 79 -8.56 -12.45 3.90
CA VAL A 79 -8.10 -11.07 3.80
C VAL A 79 -6.89 -10.95 2.89
N GLN A 80 -5.98 -11.93 2.90
CA GLN A 80 -4.75 -11.88 2.12
C GLN A 80 -4.94 -12.34 0.67
N LEU A 81 -5.97 -13.13 0.38
CA LEU A 81 -6.33 -13.65 -0.95
C LEU A 81 -5.25 -14.54 -1.60
N ALA A 82 -4.32 -15.12 -0.83
CA ALA A 82 -3.22 -15.93 -1.38
C ALA A 82 -3.72 -17.16 -2.17
N SER A 83 -4.77 -17.84 -1.68
CA SER A 83 -5.38 -18.98 -2.39
C SER A 83 -5.99 -18.58 -3.73
N ALA A 84 -6.46 -17.35 -3.90
CA ALA A 84 -6.94 -16.85 -5.20
C ALA A 84 -5.83 -16.75 -6.24
N PHE A 85 -4.57 -16.69 -5.80
CA PHE A 85 -3.38 -16.74 -6.64
C PHE A 85 -2.79 -18.16 -6.74
N GLY A 86 -3.43 -19.17 -6.13
CA GLY A 86 -2.88 -20.53 -6.05
C GLY A 86 -1.65 -20.63 -5.15
N ALA A 87 -1.50 -19.72 -4.20
CA ALA A 87 -0.34 -19.58 -3.33
C ALA A 87 -0.71 -19.73 -1.85
N ARG A 88 0.27 -19.51 -0.98
CA ARG A 88 0.10 -19.47 0.48
C ARG A 88 0.46 -18.09 1.01
N PRO A 89 -0.17 -17.64 2.12
CA PRO A 89 0.24 -16.43 2.81
C PRO A 89 1.73 -16.45 3.17
N PRO A 90 2.38 -15.27 3.28
CA PRO A 90 3.78 -15.18 3.67
C PRO A 90 4.01 -15.76 5.09
N GLU A 91 5.19 -16.33 5.31
CA GLU A 91 5.58 -16.91 6.60
C GLU A 91 6.04 -15.84 7.59
N ARG A 92 6.64 -14.75 7.08
CA ARG A 92 7.11 -13.63 7.88
C ARG A 92 5.97 -12.87 8.54
N LYS A 93 6.30 -12.25 9.68
CA LYS A 93 5.33 -11.51 10.47
C LYS A 93 5.60 -9.99 10.42
N VAL A 94 4.52 -9.24 10.51
CA VAL A 94 4.57 -7.79 10.71
C VAL A 94 4.93 -7.54 12.18
N GLY A 95 6.07 -6.89 12.40
CA GLY A 95 6.59 -6.61 13.74
C GLY A 95 6.14 -5.26 14.31
N ARG A 96 5.86 -4.26 13.45
CA ARG A 96 5.42 -2.93 13.87
C ARG A 96 4.05 -2.60 13.28
N ARG A 97 3.14 -2.14 14.12
CA ARG A 97 1.82 -1.65 13.72
C ARG A 97 1.87 -0.14 13.53
N LEU A 98 1.26 0.32 12.45
CA LEU A 98 1.12 1.73 12.12
C LEU A 98 -0.32 2.18 12.41
N GLY A 99 -0.45 3.39 12.93
CA GLY A 99 -1.74 4.04 13.18
C GLY A 99 -1.99 5.22 12.22
N ASP A 100 -3.27 5.59 12.08
CA ASP A 100 -3.66 6.80 11.34
C ASP A 100 -3.00 8.05 11.94
N GLY A 101 -2.47 8.92 11.09
CA GLY A 101 -1.76 10.14 11.49
C GLY A 101 -0.31 9.92 11.95
N GLU A 102 0.14 8.68 12.10
CA GLU A 102 1.52 8.39 12.49
C GLU A 102 2.51 8.89 11.43
N SER A 103 3.68 9.37 11.87
CA SER A 103 4.73 9.87 10.98
C SER A 103 5.87 8.86 10.85
N LEU A 104 6.23 8.54 9.61
CA LEU A 104 7.41 7.75 9.23
C LEU A 104 8.52 8.70 8.79
N GLY A 105 9.38 9.11 9.73
CA GLY A 105 10.51 9.99 9.47
C GLY A 105 11.73 9.23 8.98
N LEU A 106 12.23 9.57 7.79
CA LEU A 106 13.39 8.91 7.17
C LEU A 106 14.67 9.77 7.22
N GLY A 107 14.61 10.92 7.91
CA GLY A 107 15.70 11.90 7.94
C GLY A 107 15.59 12.87 6.77
N GLY A 108 15.06 14.07 7.05
CA GLY A 108 14.78 15.11 6.05
C GLY A 108 13.51 14.89 5.23
N VAL A 109 13.01 13.67 5.15
CA VAL A 109 11.74 13.30 4.50
C VAL A 109 10.86 12.60 5.52
N SER A 110 9.54 12.86 5.47
CA SER A 110 8.57 12.28 6.39
C SER A 110 7.25 11.98 5.70
N PHE A 111 6.76 10.77 5.87
CA PHE A 111 5.46 10.33 5.35
C PHE A 111 4.46 10.20 6.48
N ARG A 112 3.32 10.85 6.35
CA ARG A 112 2.16 10.65 7.23
C ARG A 112 1.40 9.42 6.77
N VAL A 113 1.15 8.49 7.68
CA VAL A 113 0.26 7.37 7.49
C VAL A 113 -1.19 7.87 7.50
N ILE A 114 -1.97 7.48 6.51
CA ILE A 114 -3.39 7.81 6.41
C ILE A 114 -4.14 6.49 6.28
N SER A 115 -4.96 6.15 7.25
CA SER A 115 -5.84 4.98 7.16
C SER A 115 -6.91 5.22 6.10
N THR A 116 -6.97 4.34 5.11
CA THR A 116 -7.86 4.41 3.96
C THR A 116 -8.52 3.05 3.69
N PRO A 117 -9.33 2.55 4.66
CA PRO A 117 -10.05 1.29 4.46
C PRO A 117 -11.04 1.39 3.31
N GLY A 118 -11.57 0.24 2.88
CA GLY A 118 -12.61 0.13 1.88
C GLY A 118 -12.24 -0.80 0.74
N HIS A 119 -11.04 -0.70 0.13
CA HIS A 119 -10.52 -1.75 -0.74
C HIS A 119 -10.29 -3.04 0.05
N CYS A 120 -9.74 -2.92 1.23
CA CYS A 120 -9.70 -3.95 2.27
C CYS A 120 -9.50 -3.33 3.65
N ALA A 121 -9.77 -4.08 4.70
CA ALA A 121 -9.46 -3.70 6.06
C ALA A 121 -7.95 -3.54 6.25
N GLY A 122 -7.54 -2.43 6.86
CA GLY A 122 -6.13 -2.14 7.12
C GLY A 122 -5.35 -1.54 5.96
N ALA A 123 -6.03 -1.08 4.90
CA ALA A 123 -5.40 -0.29 3.85
C ALA A 123 -4.96 1.08 4.36
N ILE A 124 -3.79 1.52 3.92
CA ILE A 124 -3.21 2.84 4.22
C ILE A 124 -2.64 3.49 2.96
N CYS A 125 -2.63 4.81 2.98
CA CYS A 125 -1.82 5.63 2.11
C CYS A 125 -0.65 6.25 2.90
N LEU A 126 0.43 6.60 2.19
CA LEU A 126 1.55 7.35 2.76
C LEU A 126 1.64 8.69 2.05
N TYR A 127 1.56 9.78 2.80
CA TYR A 127 1.54 11.14 2.26
C TYR A 127 2.77 11.93 2.70
N ASP A 128 3.54 12.41 1.73
CA ASP A 128 4.59 13.41 1.95
C ASP A 128 4.02 14.82 1.71
N GLY A 129 3.93 15.61 2.78
CA GLY A 129 3.37 16.97 2.73
C GLY A 129 4.28 17.99 2.06
N GLU A 130 5.57 17.73 1.91
CA GLU A 130 6.51 18.64 1.25
C GLU A 130 6.42 18.52 -0.28
N SER A 131 6.58 17.32 -0.83
CA SER A 131 6.44 17.05 -2.27
C SER A 131 4.98 16.93 -2.70
N LYS A 132 4.05 16.78 -1.75
CA LYS A 132 2.63 16.49 -1.98
C LYS A 132 2.42 15.21 -2.77
N ALA A 133 3.26 14.21 -2.51
CA ALA A 133 3.18 12.88 -3.10
C ALA A 133 2.37 11.94 -2.21
N LEU A 134 1.50 11.17 -2.82
CA LEU A 134 0.66 10.16 -2.16
C LEU A 134 0.98 8.78 -2.73
N VAL A 135 1.58 7.91 -1.91
CA VAL A 135 1.61 6.47 -2.19
C VAL A 135 0.26 5.93 -1.79
N SER A 136 -0.56 5.58 -2.77
CA SER A 136 -1.98 5.28 -2.54
C SER A 136 -2.30 3.80 -2.38
N GLY A 137 -1.33 2.90 -2.57
CA GLY A 137 -1.64 1.48 -2.66
C GLY A 137 -2.79 1.26 -3.63
N ASP A 138 -3.74 0.42 -3.23
CA ASP A 138 -4.93 0.12 -4.01
C ASP A 138 -6.17 0.94 -3.61
N THR A 139 -5.95 2.08 -2.93
CA THR A 139 -7.04 3.02 -2.62
C THR A 139 -7.39 3.93 -3.80
N VAL A 140 -6.39 4.44 -4.52
CA VAL A 140 -6.60 5.33 -5.67
C VAL A 140 -5.70 4.91 -6.83
N PHE A 141 -6.31 4.66 -7.99
CA PHE A 141 -5.59 4.38 -9.23
C PHE A 141 -5.59 5.56 -10.18
N THR A 142 -4.57 5.60 -11.02
CA THR A 142 -4.51 6.52 -12.17
C THR A 142 -5.25 5.94 -13.37
N GLY A 143 -5.53 6.75 -14.40
CA GLY A 143 -6.15 6.25 -15.62
C GLY A 143 -7.65 5.94 -15.52
N GLY A 144 -8.31 6.29 -14.41
CA GLY A 144 -9.77 6.14 -14.24
C GLY A 144 -10.22 4.76 -13.77
N ALA A 145 -9.31 3.88 -13.40
CA ALA A 145 -9.65 2.61 -12.79
C ALA A 145 -10.24 2.82 -11.39
N ILE A 146 -11.29 2.05 -11.08
CA ILE A 146 -11.93 2.04 -9.76
C ILE A 146 -11.30 0.91 -8.94
N PRO A 147 -10.92 1.16 -7.66
CA PRO A 147 -10.50 0.11 -6.75
C PRO A 147 -11.57 -0.97 -6.60
N ARG A 148 -11.16 -2.22 -6.53
CA ARG A 148 -12.09 -3.31 -6.21
C ARG A 148 -12.59 -3.18 -4.77
N PHE A 149 -13.85 -3.48 -4.56
CA PHE A 149 -14.54 -3.43 -3.27
C PHE A 149 -15.44 -4.65 -3.06
N ASP A 150 -15.17 -5.73 -3.78
CA ASP A 150 -15.94 -6.99 -3.78
C ASP A 150 -15.20 -8.14 -3.08
N PHE A 151 -14.14 -7.84 -2.33
CA PHE A 151 -13.42 -8.80 -1.51
C PHE A 151 -14.07 -8.97 -0.14
N PRO A 152 -13.84 -10.07 0.57
CA PRO A 152 -14.44 -10.33 1.89
C PRO A 152 -14.20 -9.25 2.95
N SER A 153 -13.07 -8.54 2.86
CA SER A 153 -12.70 -7.46 3.79
C SER A 153 -12.91 -6.06 3.22
N SER A 154 -13.57 -5.95 2.08
CA SER A 154 -13.88 -4.65 1.44
C SER A 154 -15.15 -4.04 2.03
N ASP A 155 -15.21 -2.71 2.02
CA ASP A 155 -16.42 -1.93 2.33
C ASP A 155 -16.51 -0.72 1.41
N PHE A 156 -17.60 -0.63 0.66
CA PHE A 156 -17.80 0.44 -0.32
C PHE A 156 -18.00 1.81 0.34
N GLY A 157 -18.68 1.86 1.49
CA GLY A 157 -18.87 3.10 2.24
C GLY A 157 -17.55 3.64 2.77
N GLU A 158 -16.74 2.76 3.38
CA GLU A 158 -15.39 3.12 3.84
C GLU A 158 -14.49 3.59 2.69
N LEU A 159 -14.65 3.00 1.48
CA LEU A 159 -13.87 3.41 0.31
C LEU A 159 -14.21 4.84 -0.12
N ILE A 160 -15.49 5.21 -0.08
CA ILE A 160 -15.95 6.58 -0.34
C ILE A 160 -15.38 7.54 0.72
N ASP A 161 -15.54 7.22 2.01
CA ASP A 161 -15.04 8.05 3.12
C ASP A 161 -13.52 8.24 3.02
N SER A 162 -12.79 7.20 2.63
CA SER A 162 -11.35 7.26 2.39
C SER A 162 -10.98 8.23 1.28
N HIS A 163 -11.72 8.23 0.17
CA HIS A 163 -11.52 9.21 -0.91
C HIS A 163 -11.84 10.63 -0.47
N GLU A 164 -12.94 10.83 0.29
CA GLU A 164 -13.31 12.14 0.84
C GLU A 164 -12.23 12.68 1.80
N LYS A 165 -11.67 11.80 2.65
CA LYS A 165 -10.54 12.11 3.51
C LYS A 165 -9.30 12.55 2.72
N LEU A 166 -8.97 11.83 1.65
CA LEU A 166 -7.84 12.17 0.78
C LEU A 166 -8.04 13.49 0.02
N LEU A 167 -9.28 13.87 -0.31
CA LEU A 167 -9.59 15.16 -0.94
C LEU A 167 -9.33 16.38 -0.05
N GLN A 168 -9.15 16.20 1.26
CA GLN A 168 -8.75 17.28 2.17
C GLN A 168 -7.26 17.62 2.05
N LEU A 169 -6.49 16.84 1.27
CA LEU A 169 -5.08 17.04 1.04
C LEU A 169 -4.84 17.71 -0.30
N GLU A 170 -3.76 18.48 -0.37
CA GLU A 170 -3.21 18.92 -1.65
C GLU A 170 -2.27 17.83 -2.16
N VAL A 171 -2.66 17.13 -3.23
CA VAL A 171 -1.89 16.03 -3.80
C VAL A 171 -1.45 16.38 -5.21
N ASN A 172 -0.13 16.42 -5.43
CA ASN A 172 0.47 16.64 -6.75
C ASN A 172 0.67 15.33 -7.50
N PHE A 173 1.17 14.30 -6.82
CA PHE A 173 1.52 13.03 -7.44
C PHE A 173 0.78 11.87 -6.77
N ILE A 174 0.26 10.94 -7.60
CA ILE A 174 -0.25 9.64 -7.16
C ILE A 174 0.75 8.56 -7.56
N LEU A 175 1.15 7.77 -6.58
CA LEU A 175 1.98 6.58 -6.69
C LEU A 175 1.11 5.36 -6.33
N PRO A 176 0.40 4.77 -7.30
CA PRO A 176 -0.58 3.71 -7.04
C PRO A 176 0.06 2.35 -6.87
N GLY A 177 -0.64 1.40 -6.25
CA GLY A 177 -0.22 0.01 -6.18
C GLY A 177 -0.11 -0.63 -7.56
N HIS A 178 -1.00 -0.29 -8.49
CA HIS A 178 -0.94 -0.77 -9.87
C HIS A 178 -1.09 0.38 -10.87
N GLY A 179 -0.45 0.24 -12.03
CA GLY A 179 -0.50 1.22 -13.10
C GLY A 179 0.58 2.30 -13.01
N ALA A 180 0.46 3.36 -13.80
CA ALA A 180 1.49 4.39 -13.92
C ALA A 180 1.38 5.44 -12.80
N VAL A 181 2.53 5.96 -12.35
CA VAL A 181 2.59 7.19 -11.55
C VAL A 181 2.07 8.35 -12.37
N SER A 182 1.34 9.27 -11.75
CA SER A 182 0.78 10.42 -12.46
C SER A 182 0.77 11.68 -11.60
N GLY A 183 0.90 12.84 -12.27
CA GLY A 183 0.66 14.15 -11.69
C GLY A 183 -0.84 14.47 -11.58
N ASN A 184 -1.15 15.69 -11.09
CA ASN A 184 -2.53 16.14 -10.87
C ASN A 184 -3.34 15.28 -9.87
N GLY A 185 -2.67 14.83 -8.81
CA GLY A 185 -3.21 13.88 -7.85
C GLY A 185 -4.57 14.25 -7.28
N SER A 186 -4.77 15.50 -6.86
CA SER A 186 -6.08 15.96 -6.34
C SER A 186 -7.21 15.83 -7.37
N ALA A 187 -6.94 16.02 -8.66
CA ALA A 187 -7.93 15.82 -9.72
C ALA A 187 -8.22 14.33 -9.94
N ILE A 188 -7.19 13.47 -9.85
CA ILE A 188 -7.33 12.01 -9.96
C ILE A 188 -8.22 11.49 -8.83
N ILE A 189 -7.96 11.88 -7.57
CA ILE A 189 -8.77 11.48 -6.41
C ILE A 189 -10.23 11.91 -6.58
N ARG A 190 -10.46 13.16 -7.03
CA ARG A 190 -11.82 13.68 -7.29
C ARG A 190 -12.54 12.87 -8.36
N ASN A 191 -11.85 12.54 -9.45
CA ASN A 191 -12.43 11.75 -10.54
C ASN A 191 -12.71 10.32 -10.10
N SER A 192 -11.80 9.70 -9.32
CA SER A 192 -12.01 8.38 -8.74
C SER A 192 -13.25 8.35 -7.85
N LEU A 193 -13.40 9.32 -6.94
CA LEU A 193 -14.60 9.44 -6.10
C LEU A 193 -15.88 9.62 -6.92
N LYS A 194 -15.83 10.45 -7.98
CA LYS A 194 -16.98 10.62 -8.89
C LYS A 194 -17.35 9.30 -9.55
N SER A 195 -16.38 8.54 -10.03
CA SER A 195 -16.60 7.22 -10.64
C SER A 195 -17.18 6.23 -9.64
N LEU A 196 -16.65 6.16 -8.41
CA LEU A 196 -17.19 5.32 -7.34
C LEU A 196 -18.67 5.66 -7.08
N ARG A 197 -19.02 6.93 -6.93
CA ARG A 197 -20.40 7.37 -6.70
C ARG A 197 -21.35 7.09 -7.87
N SER A 198 -20.84 6.86 -9.08
CA SER A 198 -21.65 6.50 -10.24
C SER A 198 -21.97 5.00 -10.33
N VAL A 199 -21.40 4.19 -9.45
CA VAL A 199 -21.70 2.74 -9.34
C VAL A 199 -22.94 2.48 -8.46
N LEU A 200 -23.35 3.48 -7.66
CA LEU A 200 -24.60 3.46 -6.88
C LEU A 200 -25.81 3.78 -7.75
#